data_77ff1bd248c13526197fa523d6c37547
#
_entry.id   77ff1bd248c13526197fa523d6c37547
#
_cell.length_a   1.000
_cell.length_b   1.000
_cell.length_c   1.000
_cell.angle_alpha   90.00
_cell.angle_beta   90.00
_cell.angle_gamma   90.00
#
_symmetry.space_group_name_H-M   'P 1'
#
loop_
_entity.id
_entity.type
_entity.pdbx_description
1 polymer ?
#
loop_
_entity_poly.entity_id
_entity_poly.type
_entity_poly.pdbx_seq_one_letter_code
_entity_poly.pdbx_strand_id
1 'polypeptide(L)'
;MTVNKYRKKPAVIEAMKVPQQAGTPEADDLFYWLQLGLGSDVTYRADGAVEIKTLEGVMRADTGDYIIKSVQGEFYPCKPDIFHATYEVVGDA
;
A
#
# COMPACT_ATOMS: atom_id res chain seq x y z
N MET A 1 -22.28 31.36 3.54
CA MET A 1 -21.32 30.24 3.31
C MET A 1 -21.88 29.33 2.24
N THR A 2 -21.03 28.93 1.31
CA THR A 2 -21.45 28.05 0.22
C THR A 2 -20.80 26.69 0.40
N VAL A 3 -21.59 25.65 0.41
CA VAL A 3 -21.08 24.28 0.45
C VAL A 3 -21.25 23.67 -0.93
N ASN A 4 -20.15 23.22 -1.50
CA ASN A 4 -20.15 22.53 -2.78
C ASN A 4 -19.90 21.06 -2.55
N LYS A 5 -20.46 20.24 -3.43
CA LYS A 5 -20.23 18.80 -3.40
C LYS A 5 -19.15 18.45 -4.41
N TYR A 6 -18.25 17.58 -4.00
CA TYR A 6 -17.15 17.14 -4.84
C TYR A 6 -17.14 15.62 -4.88
N ARG A 7 -16.74 15.08 -6.01
CA ARG A 7 -16.54 13.65 -6.18
C ARG A 7 -15.08 13.42 -6.46
N LYS A 8 -14.49 12.43 -5.77
CA LYS A 8 -13.14 12.03 -6.05
C LYS A 8 -13.07 11.46 -7.47
N LYS A 9 -12.13 11.96 -8.27
CA LYS A 9 -11.96 11.46 -9.63
C LYS A 9 -11.51 10.02 -9.60
N PRO A 10 -11.98 9.18 -10.52
CA PRO A 10 -11.48 7.82 -10.62
C PRO A 10 -9.99 7.82 -10.94
N ALA A 11 -9.25 6.94 -10.28
CA ALA A 11 -7.82 6.79 -10.52
C ALA A 11 -7.46 5.33 -10.37
N VAL A 12 -6.54 4.85 -11.20
CA VAL A 12 -6.00 3.51 -11.08
C VAL A 12 -4.76 3.63 -10.20
N ILE A 13 -4.72 2.81 -9.15
CA ILE A 13 -3.57 2.75 -8.24
C ILE A 13 -2.97 1.35 -8.31
N GLU A 14 -1.76 1.22 -7.81
CA GLU A 14 -1.15 -0.07 -7.59
C GLU A 14 -1.27 -0.43 -6.13
N ALA A 15 -1.39 -1.71 -5.84
CA ALA A 15 -1.45 -2.17 -4.46
C ALA A 15 -0.93 -3.60 -4.37
N MET A 16 -0.32 -3.92 -3.25
CA MET A 16 0.09 -5.29 -2.94
C MET A 16 -0.25 -5.62 -1.51
N LYS A 17 -0.62 -6.86 -1.28
CA LYS A 17 -0.92 -7.36 0.05
C LYS A 17 0.38 -7.77 0.75
N VAL A 18 0.50 -7.43 2.02
CA VAL A 18 1.62 -7.91 2.85
C VAL A 18 1.37 -9.38 3.16
N PRO A 19 2.24 -10.28 2.69
CA PRO A 19 2.00 -11.72 2.88
C PRO A 19 2.15 -12.13 4.33
N GLN A 20 1.51 -13.27 4.67
CA GLN A 20 1.55 -13.80 6.02
C GLN A 20 2.91 -14.39 6.38
N GLN A 21 3.69 -14.80 5.38
CA GLN A 21 4.95 -15.48 5.61
C GLN A 21 6.05 -14.85 4.77
N ALA A 22 7.23 -14.70 5.37
CA ALA A 22 8.43 -14.30 4.66
C ALA A 22 8.97 -15.46 3.81
N GLY A 23 9.81 -15.15 2.83
CA GLY A 23 10.48 -16.17 2.03
C GLY A 23 9.63 -16.77 0.95
N THR A 24 8.47 -16.21 0.66
CA THR A 24 7.60 -16.67 -0.42
C THR A 24 7.81 -15.81 -1.67
N PRO A 25 7.39 -16.29 -2.86
CA PRO A 25 7.46 -15.44 -4.07
C PRO A 25 6.69 -14.13 -3.91
N GLU A 26 5.56 -14.16 -3.20
CA GLU A 26 4.76 -12.95 -2.97
C GLU A 26 5.53 -11.95 -2.12
N ALA A 27 6.27 -12.43 -1.12
CA ALA A 27 7.10 -11.57 -0.28
C ALA A 27 8.24 -10.95 -1.09
N ASP A 28 8.86 -11.73 -1.97
CA ASP A 28 9.93 -11.23 -2.83
C ASP A 28 9.41 -10.16 -3.79
N ASP A 29 8.23 -10.36 -4.36
CA ASP A 29 7.61 -9.38 -5.25
C ASP A 29 7.31 -8.09 -4.53
N LEU A 30 6.76 -8.17 -3.33
CA LEU A 30 6.48 -7.00 -2.50
C LEU A 30 7.77 -6.26 -2.17
N PHE A 31 8.79 -6.98 -1.78
CA PHE A 31 10.09 -6.44 -1.44
C PHE A 31 10.66 -5.63 -2.60
N TYR A 32 10.66 -6.22 -3.79
CA TYR A 32 11.18 -5.58 -4.99
C TYR A 32 10.41 -4.30 -5.31
N TRP A 33 9.08 -4.38 -5.29
CA TRP A 33 8.20 -3.26 -5.59
C TRP A 33 8.42 -2.09 -4.62
N LEU A 34 8.54 -2.40 -3.32
CA LEU A 34 8.77 -1.38 -2.31
C LEU A 34 10.17 -0.77 -2.44
N GLN A 35 11.17 -1.58 -2.72
CA GLN A 35 12.54 -1.08 -2.88
C GLN A 35 12.66 -0.13 -4.05
N LEU A 36 11.98 -0.40 -5.16
CA LEU A 36 11.99 0.48 -6.32
C LEU A 36 11.42 1.85 -6.00
N GLY A 37 10.39 1.91 -5.16
CA GLY A 37 9.70 3.16 -4.87
C GLY A 37 10.20 3.89 -3.63
N LEU A 38 10.64 3.16 -2.61
CA LEU A 38 10.96 3.75 -1.30
C LEU A 38 12.45 3.69 -0.95
N GLY A 39 13.20 2.79 -1.56
CA GLY A 39 14.62 2.67 -1.21
C GLY A 39 14.80 2.41 0.29
N SER A 40 15.50 3.31 0.97
CA SER A 40 15.80 3.18 2.39
C SER A 40 14.64 3.59 3.31
N ASP A 41 13.55 4.10 2.75
CA ASP A 41 12.40 4.55 3.55
C ASP A 41 11.48 3.40 3.93
N VAL A 42 11.84 2.16 3.65
CA VAL A 42 11.06 0.98 4.03
C VAL A 42 11.89 0.11 4.96
N THR A 43 11.26 -0.41 6.01
CA THR A 43 11.88 -1.32 6.98
C THR A 43 11.00 -2.56 7.09
N TYR A 44 11.64 -3.73 7.07
CA TYR A 44 10.96 -5.01 7.18
C TYR A 44 11.16 -5.54 8.59
N ARG A 45 10.05 -5.83 9.28
CA ARG A 45 10.12 -6.26 10.67
C ARG A 45 10.14 -7.78 10.76
N ALA A 46 10.65 -8.29 11.90
CA ALA A 46 10.77 -9.73 12.11
C ALA A 46 9.41 -10.45 12.12
N ASP A 47 8.35 -9.75 12.50
CA ASP A 47 7.00 -10.31 12.52
C ASP A 47 6.31 -10.27 11.16
N GLY A 48 7.00 -9.82 10.13
CA GLY A 48 6.47 -9.74 8.77
C GLY A 48 5.85 -8.40 8.42
N ALA A 49 5.70 -7.52 9.38
CA ALA A 49 5.16 -6.19 9.10
C ALA A 49 6.16 -5.33 8.34
N VAL A 50 5.65 -4.33 7.67
CA VAL A 50 6.43 -3.37 6.88
C VAL A 50 6.20 -1.99 7.44
N GLU A 51 7.28 -1.25 7.69
CA GLU A 51 7.18 0.14 8.12
C GLU A 51 7.66 1.05 7.01
N ILE A 52 6.88 2.09 6.74
CA ILE A 52 7.12 3.04 5.66
C ILE A 52 7.32 4.41 6.28
N LYS A 53 8.47 5.01 5.99
CA LYS A 53 8.76 6.37 6.45
C LYS A 53 8.09 7.38 5.52
N THR A 54 7.28 8.25 6.10
CA THR A 54 6.59 9.31 5.35
C THR A 54 6.90 10.66 5.97
N LEU A 55 6.45 11.72 5.33
CA LEU A 55 6.62 13.07 5.87
C LEU A 55 5.88 13.26 7.19
N GLU A 56 4.80 12.52 7.41
CA GLU A 56 4.04 12.58 8.65
C GLU A 56 4.53 11.61 9.70
N GLY A 57 5.56 10.83 9.43
CA GLY A 57 6.11 9.85 10.36
C GLY A 57 6.12 8.45 9.77
N VAL A 58 6.31 7.47 10.63
CA VAL A 58 6.39 6.07 10.21
C VAL A 58 5.00 5.45 10.25
N MET A 59 4.59 4.83 9.15
CA MET A 59 3.33 4.10 9.05
C MET A 59 3.63 2.61 8.96
N ARG A 60 2.82 1.80 9.66
CA ARG A 60 3.04 0.34 9.72
C ARG A 60 1.94 -0.39 8.97
N ALA A 61 2.34 -1.32 8.10
CA ALA A 61 1.45 -2.27 7.46
C ALA A 61 1.70 -3.64 8.09
N ASP A 62 0.67 -4.21 8.72
CA ASP A 62 0.76 -5.55 9.29
C ASP A 62 0.56 -6.59 8.20
N THR A 63 0.92 -7.84 8.50
CA THR A 63 0.64 -8.93 7.57
C THR A 63 -0.86 -8.97 7.29
N GLY A 64 -1.21 -9.15 6.03
CA GLY A 64 -2.61 -9.11 5.59
C GLY A 64 -3.11 -7.75 5.18
N ASP A 65 -2.47 -6.68 5.61
CA ASP A 65 -2.80 -5.33 5.14
C ASP A 65 -2.35 -5.15 3.69
N TYR A 66 -2.91 -4.15 3.03
CA TYR A 66 -2.46 -3.76 1.70
C TYR A 66 -1.57 -2.54 1.79
N ILE A 67 -0.63 -2.43 0.88
CA ILE A 67 0.15 -1.21 0.67
C ILE A 67 -0.26 -0.66 -0.68
N ILE A 68 -0.65 0.60 -0.70
CA ILE A 68 -1.15 1.28 -1.89
C ILE A 68 -0.06 2.25 -2.36
N LYS A 69 0.17 2.26 -3.67
CA LYS A 69 0.97 3.30 -4.30
C LYS A 69 0.02 4.22 -5.04
N SER A 70 -0.08 5.46 -4.59
CA SER A 70 -0.98 6.43 -5.19
C SER A 70 -0.48 6.87 -6.57
N VAL A 71 -1.35 7.55 -7.32
CA VAL A 71 -0.98 8.08 -8.64
C VAL A 71 0.18 9.07 -8.56
N GLN A 72 0.41 9.64 -7.40
CA GLN A 72 1.52 10.58 -7.18
C GLN A 72 2.78 9.87 -6.68
N GLY A 73 2.76 8.56 -6.55
CA GLY A 73 3.91 7.79 -6.16
C GLY A 73 4.10 7.60 -4.66
N GLU A 74 3.16 8.07 -3.85
CA GLU A 74 3.22 7.90 -2.40
C GLU A 74 2.74 6.51 -2.01
N PHE A 75 3.40 5.92 -1.01
CA PHE A 75 3.03 4.60 -0.49
C PHE A 75 2.38 4.76 0.88
N TYR A 76 1.32 4.02 1.14
CA TYR A 76 0.66 4.04 2.45
C TYR A 76 -0.10 2.73 2.69
N PRO A 77 -0.24 2.32 3.97
CA PRO A 77 -0.94 1.08 4.29
C PRO A 77 -2.45 1.27 4.30
N CYS A 78 -3.17 0.18 4.09
CA CYS A 78 -4.63 0.18 4.12
C CYS A 78 -5.10 -1.16 4.69
N LYS A 79 -6.05 -1.13 5.61
CA LYS A 79 -6.62 -2.35 6.16
C LYS A 79 -7.42 -3.09 5.10
N PRO A 80 -7.43 -4.44 5.12
CA PRO A 80 -8.06 -5.22 4.05
C PRO A 80 -9.54 -4.91 3.86
N ASP A 81 -10.29 -4.76 4.93
CA ASP A 81 -11.72 -4.47 4.84
C ASP A 81 -11.98 -3.11 4.18
N ILE A 82 -11.20 -2.12 4.54
CA ILE A 82 -11.30 -0.79 3.96
C ILE A 82 -10.85 -0.83 2.50
N PHE A 83 -9.78 -1.57 2.21
CA PHE A 83 -9.28 -1.70 0.85
C PHE A 83 -10.35 -2.30 -0.07
N HIS A 84 -10.97 -3.41 0.35
CA HIS A 84 -11.98 -4.09 -0.48
C HIS A 84 -13.26 -3.28 -0.61
N ALA A 85 -13.58 -2.43 0.36
CA ALA A 85 -14.74 -1.56 0.27
C ALA A 85 -14.50 -0.37 -0.67
N THR A 86 -13.24 0.00 -0.89
CA THR A 86 -12.87 1.22 -1.62
C THR A 86 -12.43 0.93 -3.05
N TYR A 87 -11.75 -0.19 -3.28
CA TYR A 87 -11.10 -0.49 -4.55
C TYR A 87 -11.59 -1.80 -5.12
N GLU A 88 -11.54 -1.91 -6.44
CA GLU A 88 -11.85 -3.16 -7.14
C GLU A 88 -10.75 -3.44 -8.14
N VAL A 89 -10.58 -4.71 -8.49
CA VAL A 89 -9.55 -5.13 -9.43
C VAL A 89 -9.88 -4.57 -10.81
N VAL A 90 -8.88 -3.96 -11.46
CA VAL A 90 -9.01 -3.47 -12.82
C VAL A 90 -8.33 -4.45 -13.76
N GLY A 91 -9.05 -4.77 -14.69
CA GLY A 91 -8.50 -5.53 -15.62
C GLY A 91 -8.16 -6.39 -16.05
N ASP A 92 -7.61 -6.90 -16.66
CA ASP A 92 -7.24 -7.52 -17.18
C ASP A 92 -6.55 -8.17 -17.55
N ALA A 93 -6.59 -8.48 -17.44
CA ALA A 93 -5.85 -9.34 -17.49
C ALA A 93 -5.05 -9.92 -18.30
#